data_a1698f746e857a8535daaf2194cae4e1
#
_entry.id   a1698f746e857a8535daaf2194cae4e1
#
_cell.length_a   1.000
_cell.length_b   1.000
_cell.length_c   1.000
_cell.angle_alpha   90.00
_cell.angle_beta   90.00
_cell.angle_gamma   90.00
#
_symmetry.space_group_name_H-M   'P 1'
#
loop_
_entity.id
_entity.type
_entity.pdbx_description
1 polymer ?
#
loop_
_entity_poly.entity_id
_entity_poly.type
_entity_poly.pdbx_seq_one_letter_code
_entity_poly.pdbx_strand_id
1 'polypeptide(L)'
;LELSRFGLTASQGTEVTFYKANTLSADEIQAAEASHQAVCPTCKGIGYKGRCGVYEVMQVTETLQALITEGAPTERIKEVAVEEGMITLLSYSLNLVKNGETTLEEVERVTFTDSGLEAELKAKRKTSLTCRVCTAALKPEWLDCPFCTTPRFEEVPSDDS
;
A
#
# COMPACT_ATOMS: atom_id res chain seq x y z
N LEU A 1 7.18 10.39 -10.30
CA LEU A 1 6.21 9.54 -9.61
C LEU A 1 5.98 10.11 -8.21
N GLU A 2 4.74 10.46 -7.91
CA GLU A 2 4.37 10.94 -6.57
C GLU A 2 4.12 9.72 -5.66
N LEU A 3 5.14 9.33 -4.92
CA LEU A 3 5.06 8.20 -3.96
C LEU A 3 3.96 8.38 -2.90
N SER A 4 3.59 9.64 -2.63
CA SER A 4 2.47 10.00 -1.74
C SER A 4 1.14 9.39 -2.17
N ARG A 5 0.92 9.19 -3.50
CA ARG A 5 -0.29 8.57 -4.05
C ARG A 5 -0.44 7.10 -3.64
N PHE A 6 0.65 6.45 -3.26
CA PHE A 6 0.67 5.06 -2.78
C PHE A 6 0.73 4.99 -1.24
N GLY A 7 0.55 6.11 -0.55
CA GLY A 7 0.71 6.16 0.91
C GLY A 7 2.14 5.93 1.39
N LEU A 8 3.11 6.00 0.46
CA LEU A 8 4.53 5.85 0.77
C LEU A 8 5.08 7.23 1.12
N THR A 9 5.26 7.48 2.41
CA THR A 9 5.97 8.64 2.92
C THR A 9 7.38 8.24 3.30
N ALA A 10 8.37 8.98 2.82
CA ALA A 10 9.75 8.79 3.26
C ALA A 10 9.86 9.21 4.74
N SER A 11 9.98 8.25 5.64
CA SER A 11 10.47 8.53 6.98
C SER A 11 11.98 8.81 6.89
N GLN A 12 12.42 9.87 7.54
CA GLN A 12 13.85 10.24 7.56
C GLN A 12 14.69 9.04 8.00
N GLY A 13 15.62 8.63 7.14
CA GLY A 13 16.61 7.58 7.42
C GLY A 13 16.34 6.21 6.83
N THR A 14 15.25 6.01 6.09
CA THR A 14 15.00 4.74 5.37
C THR A 14 15.19 4.95 3.87
N GLU A 15 16.27 4.42 3.33
CA GLU A 15 16.48 4.38 1.88
C GLU A 15 15.63 3.25 1.30
N VAL A 16 14.73 3.58 0.37
CA VAL A 16 13.91 2.60 -0.34
C VAL A 16 14.29 2.62 -1.81
N THR A 17 14.78 1.50 -2.30
CA THR A 17 15.16 1.35 -3.71
C THR A 17 13.96 0.88 -4.52
N PHE A 18 13.63 1.62 -5.58
CA PHE A 18 12.62 1.23 -6.57
C PHE A 18 13.29 0.90 -7.89
N TYR A 19 12.83 -0.16 -8.51
CA TYR A 19 13.29 -0.57 -9.84
C TYR A 19 12.37 0.02 -10.89
N LYS A 20 12.97 0.43 -12.01
CA LYS A 20 12.26 0.86 -13.22
C LYS A 20 12.52 -0.15 -14.31
N ALA A 21 11.49 -0.47 -15.11
CA ALA A 21 11.68 -1.33 -16.26
C ALA A 21 12.53 -0.65 -17.33
N ASN A 22 13.48 -1.38 -17.90
CA ASN A 22 14.26 -0.92 -19.05
C ASN A 22 13.45 -1.18 -20.32
N THR A 23 12.51 -0.29 -20.60
CA THR A 23 11.64 -0.34 -21.78
C THR A 23 12.26 0.44 -22.92
N LEU A 24 12.21 -0.11 -24.13
CA LEU A 24 12.57 0.56 -25.37
C LEU A 24 11.29 0.89 -26.14
N SER A 25 11.26 2.06 -26.77
CA SER A 25 10.22 2.41 -27.74
C SER A 25 10.33 1.58 -29.01
N ALA A 26 9.26 1.54 -29.81
CA ALA A 26 9.30 0.83 -31.09
C ALA A 26 10.41 1.33 -32.01
N ASP A 27 10.65 2.64 -32.03
CA ASP A 27 11.70 3.27 -32.84
C ASP A 27 13.10 2.89 -32.34
N GLU A 28 13.30 2.83 -31.03
CA GLU A 28 14.56 2.40 -30.42
C GLU A 28 14.84 0.91 -30.69
N ILE A 29 13.80 0.07 -30.66
CA ILE A 29 13.94 -1.35 -31.03
C ILE A 29 14.35 -1.49 -32.49
N GLN A 30 13.68 -0.79 -33.41
CA GLN A 30 14.03 -0.78 -34.84
C GLN A 30 15.46 -0.26 -35.08
N ALA A 31 15.84 0.83 -34.41
CA ALA A 31 17.19 1.40 -34.53
C ALA A 31 18.25 0.42 -33.99
N ALA A 32 17.97 -0.27 -32.88
CA ALA A 32 18.87 -1.28 -32.33
C ALA A 32 19.02 -2.49 -33.28
N GLU A 33 17.94 -2.96 -33.88
CA GLU A 33 17.97 -4.03 -34.88
C GLU A 33 18.76 -3.63 -36.12
N ALA A 34 18.54 -2.42 -36.64
CA ALA A 34 19.24 -1.89 -37.78
C ALA A 34 20.76 -1.70 -37.57
N SER A 35 21.13 -1.33 -36.32
CA SER A 35 22.53 -1.15 -35.90
C SER A 35 23.20 -2.43 -35.36
N HIS A 36 22.53 -3.57 -35.41
CA HIS A 36 22.98 -4.86 -34.84
C HIS A 36 23.32 -4.76 -33.36
N GLN A 37 22.67 -3.83 -32.62
CA GLN A 37 22.78 -3.77 -31.19
C GLN A 37 21.88 -4.83 -30.53
N ALA A 38 22.40 -5.48 -29.48
CA ALA A 38 21.67 -6.54 -28.80
C ALA A 38 20.48 -5.97 -28.00
N VAL A 39 19.28 -6.27 -28.45
CA VAL A 39 18.05 -6.09 -27.64
C VAL A 39 17.95 -7.26 -26.68
N CYS A 40 17.44 -7.02 -25.47
CA CYS A 40 17.29 -8.07 -24.48
C CYS A 40 16.55 -9.29 -25.05
N PRO A 41 17.17 -10.49 -25.12
CA PRO A 41 16.54 -11.66 -25.72
C PRO A 41 15.35 -12.18 -24.94
N THR A 42 15.24 -11.81 -23.66
CA THR A 42 14.19 -12.27 -22.74
C THR A 42 12.91 -11.48 -22.90
N CYS A 43 12.98 -10.16 -22.90
CA CYS A 43 11.80 -9.28 -22.97
C CYS A 43 11.65 -8.56 -24.32
N LYS A 44 12.63 -8.68 -25.23
CA LYS A 44 12.65 -8.01 -26.56
C LYS A 44 12.39 -6.51 -26.48
N GLY A 45 12.96 -5.84 -25.48
CA GLY A 45 12.83 -4.41 -25.28
C GLY A 45 11.59 -3.98 -24.48
N ILE A 46 10.65 -4.87 -24.18
CA ILE A 46 9.42 -4.51 -23.44
C ILE A 46 9.72 -4.16 -21.98
N GLY A 47 10.82 -4.64 -21.41
CA GLY A 47 11.20 -4.44 -20.00
C GLY A 47 10.57 -5.44 -19.04
N TYR A 48 9.57 -6.21 -19.46
CA TYR A 48 8.84 -7.18 -18.65
C TYR A 48 8.80 -8.55 -19.31
N LYS A 49 8.65 -9.60 -18.48
CA LYS A 49 8.42 -10.96 -18.95
C LYS A 49 7.48 -11.71 -18.02
N GLY A 50 6.47 -12.35 -18.60
CA GLY A 50 5.50 -13.14 -17.85
C GLY A 50 4.50 -12.28 -17.10
N ARG A 51 3.80 -12.91 -16.16
CA ARG A 51 2.78 -12.30 -15.31
C ARG A 51 2.86 -12.90 -13.93
N CYS A 52 2.69 -12.09 -12.90
CA CYS A 52 2.48 -12.54 -11.53
C CYS A 52 1.02 -12.30 -11.12
N GLY A 53 0.48 -13.19 -10.30
CA GLY A 53 -0.85 -13.00 -9.73
C GLY A 53 -0.80 -12.02 -8.56
N VAL A 54 -1.81 -11.16 -8.49
CA VAL A 54 -2.04 -10.29 -7.33
C VAL A 54 -3.37 -10.69 -6.72
N TYR A 55 -3.38 -10.93 -5.41
CA TYR A 55 -4.53 -11.48 -4.71
C TYR A 55 -4.90 -10.64 -3.50
N GLU A 56 -6.20 -10.48 -3.30
CA GLU A 56 -6.79 -9.99 -2.06
C GLU A 56 -7.66 -11.12 -1.51
N VAL A 57 -7.33 -11.59 -0.31
CA VAL A 57 -8.02 -12.71 0.32
C VAL A 57 -8.55 -12.26 1.67
N MET A 58 -9.87 -12.26 1.81
CA MET A 58 -10.56 -11.96 3.07
C MET A 58 -10.89 -13.28 3.79
N GLN A 59 -10.38 -13.44 4.99
CA GLN A 59 -10.81 -14.51 5.87
C GLN A 59 -12.07 -14.07 6.60
N VAL A 60 -13.16 -14.80 6.44
CA VAL A 60 -14.42 -14.50 7.12
C VAL A 60 -14.34 -14.99 8.57
N THR A 61 -14.01 -14.08 9.46
CA THR A 61 -13.98 -14.28 10.92
C THR A 61 -15.39 -14.15 11.50
N GLU A 62 -15.56 -14.47 12.78
CA GLU A 62 -16.84 -14.29 13.48
C GLU A 62 -17.29 -12.82 13.46
N THR A 63 -16.36 -11.88 13.64
CA THR A 63 -16.62 -10.44 13.56
C THR A 63 -17.15 -10.04 12.20
N LEU A 64 -16.47 -10.48 11.12
CA LEU A 64 -16.89 -10.19 9.75
C LEU A 64 -18.22 -10.86 9.40
N GLN A 65 -18.43 -12.08 9.87
CA GLN A 65 -19.70 -12.79 9.69
C GLN A 65 -20.87 -12.03 10.33
N ALA A 66 -20.69 -11.50 11.54
CA ALA A 66 -21.70 -10.68 12.20
C ALA A 66 -22.02 -9.43 11.40
N LEU A 67 -21.00 -8.67 11.00
CA LEU A 67 -21.15 -7.44 10.18
C LEU A 67 -21.85 -7.71 8.84
N ILE A 68 -21.52 -8.80 8.17
CA ILE A 68 -22.18 -9.20 6.92
C ILE A 68 -23.66 -9.55 7.16
N THR A 69 -23.94 -10.28 8.23
CA THR A 69 -25.31 -10.68 8.60
C THR A 69 -26.17 -9.49 8.98
N GLU A 70 -25.59 -8.47 9.64
CA GLU A 70 -26.26 -7.23 10.00
C GLU A 70 -26.44 -6.27 8.81
N GLY A 71 -25.86 -6.58 7.64
CA GLY A 71 -25.91 -5.72 6.47
C GLY A 71 -25.07 -4.46 6.60
N ALA A 72 -23.94 -4.54 7.31
CA ALA A 72 -23.03 -3.42 7.47
C ALA A 72 -22.54 -2.87 6.12
N PRO A 73 -22.23 -1.57 6.00
CA PRO A 73 -21.68 -0.98 4.80
C PRO A 73 -20.36 -1.67 4.38
N THR A 74 -20.14 -1.80 3.06
CA THR A 74 -18.94 -2.44 2.50
C THR A 74 -17.64 -1.85 3.03
N GLU A 75 -17.60 -0.53 3.20
CA GLU A 75 -16.44 0.19 3.75
C GLU A 75 -16.12 -0.30 5.16
N ARG A 76 -17.15 -0.54 5.99
CA ARG A 76 -16.95 -1.02 7.36
C ARG A 76 -16.44 -2.46 7.37
N ILE A 77 -16.99 -3.31 6.51
CA ILE A 77 -16.53 -4.70 6.33
C ILE A 77 -15.06 -4.71 5.91
N LYS A 78 -14.70 -3.87 4.93
CA LYS A 78 -13.32 -3.76 4.43
C LYS A 78 -12.36 -3.25 5.49
N GLU A 79 -12.73 -2.23 6.27
CA GLU A 79 -11.92 -1.73 7.38
C GLU A 79 -11.60 -2.84 8.38
N VAL A 80 -12.62 -3.56 8.84
CA VAL A 80 -12.45 -4.66 9.80
C VAL A 80 -11.62 -5.81 9.21
N ALA A 81 -11.85 -6.17 7.95
CA ALA A 81 -11.06 -7.19 7.27
C ALA A 81 -9.56 -6.83 7.27
N VAL A 82 -9.22 -5.57 6.97
CA VAL A 82 -7.83 -5.10 6.99
C VAL A 82 -7.28 -5.04 8.43
N GLU A 83 -8.07 -4.61 9.41
CA GLU A 83 -7.68 -4.64 10.83
C GLU A 83 -7.37 -6.07 11.30
N GLU A 84 -8.10 -7.07 10.79
CA GLU A 84 -7.91 -8.49 11.10
C GLU A 84 -6.85 -9.18 10.20
N GLY A 85 -6.15 -8.43 9.36
CA GLY A 85 -4.98 -8.90 8.64
C GLY A 85 -5.16 -9.17 7.16
N MET A 86 -6.29 -8.79 6.55
CA MET A 86 -6.44 -8.85 5.10
C MET A 86 -5.42 -7.94 4.43
N ILE A 87 -4.71 -8.48 3.45
CA ILE A 87 -3.79 -7.70 2.62
C ILE A 87 -4.53 -7.25 1.37
N THR A 88 -4.60 -5.94 1.14
CA THR A 88 -5.25 -5.36 -0.03
C THR A 88 -4.45 -5.62 -1.30
N LEU A 89 -5.11 -5.56 -2.48
CA LEU A 89 -4.43 -5.64 -3.79
C LEU A 89 -3.28 -4.65 -3.90
N LEU A 90 -3.48 -3.42 -3.43
CA LEU A 90 -2.45 -2.39 -3.46
C LEU A 90 -1.26 -2.77 -2.57
N SER A 91 -1.51 -3.18 -1.32
CA SER A 91 -0.45 -3.58 -0.38
C SER A 91 0.33 -4.77 -0.90
N TYR A 92 -0.36 -5.76 -1.45
CA TYR A 92 0.28 -6.93 -2.06
C TYR A 92 1.16 -6.51 -3.24
N SER A 93 0.63 -5.68 -4.14
CA SER A 93 1.37 -5.16 -5.30
C SER A 93 2.61 -4.36 -4.90
N LEU A 94 2.52 -3.53 -3.86
CA LEU A 94 3.66 -2.77 -3.33
C LEU A 94 4.73 -3.68 -2.73
N ASN A 95 4.37 -4.84 -2.17
CA ASN A 95 5.35 -5.82 -1.73
C ASN A 95 6.11 -6.44 -2.92
N LEU A 96 5.42 -6.72 -4.05
CA LEU A 96 6.08 -7.17 -5.28
C LEU A 96 7.06 -6.11 -5.82
N VAL A 97 6.70 -4.83 -5.74
CA VAL A 97 7.61 -3.72 -6.12
C VAL A 97 8.84 -3.68 -5.21
N LYS A 98 8.66 -3.81 -3.90
CA LYS A 98 9.78 -3.85 -2.94
C LYS A 98 10.73 -5.02 -3.19
N ASN A 99 10.18 -6.14 -3.63
CA ASN A 99 10.96 -7.33 -3.99
C ASN A 99 11.62 -7.22 -5.36
N GLY A 100 11.34 -6.17 -6.14
CA GLY A 100 11.85 -5.99 -7.51
C GLY A 100 11.18 -6.89 -8.55
N GLU A 101 10.03 -7.47 -8.24
CA GLU A 101 9.28 -8.36 -9.14
C GLU A 101 8.45 -7.59 -10.17
N THR A 102 8.08 -6.35 -9.84
CA THR A 102 7.35 -5.43 -10.72
C THR A 102 7.74 -3.98 -10.43
N THR A 103 7.10 -3.03 -11.13
CA THR A 103 7.36 -1.60 -10.98
C THR A 103 6.14 -0.85 -10.46
N LEU A 104 6.35 0.37 -9.99
CA LEU A 104 5.25 1.24 -9.55
C LEU A 104 4.30 1.59 -10.70
N GLU A 105 4.82 1.74 -11.92
CA GLU A 105 4.01 2.02 -13.11
C GLU A 105 3.02 0.88 -13.38
N GLU A 106 3.44 -0.38 -13.24
CA GLU A 106 2.54 -1.53 -13.41
C GLU A 106 1.51 -1.60 -12.28
N VAL A 107 1.89 -1.30 -11.04
CA VAL A 107 0.95 -1.22 -9.92
C VAL A 107 -0.08 -0.12 -10.16
N GLU A 108 0.35 1.07 -10.60
CA GLU A 108 -0.55 2.17 -10.93
C GLU A 108 -1.58 1.75 -12.00
N ARG A 109 -1.11 1.08 -13.06
CA ARG A 109 -1.98 0.63 -14.14
C ARG A 109 -3.04 -0.39 -13.70
N VAL A 110 -2.73 -1.24 -12.72
CA VAL A 110 -3.59 -2.38 -12.32
C VAL A 110 -4.46 -2.05 -11.11
N THR A 111 -3.97 -1.25 -10.16
CA THR A 111 -4.63 -1.08 -8.85
C THR A 111 -5.32 0.26 -8.65
N PHE A 112 -5.23 1.19 -9.62
CA PHE A 112 -5.67 2.59 -9.43
C PHE A 112 -7.19 2.80 -9.44
N THR A 113 -7.98 1.76 -9.43
CA THR A 113 -9.45 1.85 -9.44
C THR A 113 -10.11 1.84 -8.07
N ASP A 114 -9.33 1.79 -6.95
CA ASP A 114 -9.94 1.37 -5.68
C ASP A 114 -9.79 2.32 -4.49
N SER A 115 -10.92 2.52 -3.82
CA SER A 115 -11.11 2.97 -2.44
C SER A 115 -10.33 2.14 -1.38
N GLY A 116 -9.60 1.11 -1.78
CA GLY A 116 -8.79 0.24 -0.92
C GLY A 116 -7.71 0.98 -0.13
N LEU A 117 -7.12 2.00 -0.74
CA LEU A 117 -6.10 2.81 -0.09
C LEU A 117 -6.64 3.55 1.15
N GLU A 118 -7.87 4.06 1.10
CA GLU A 118 -8.47 4.77 2.24
C GLU A 118 -8.72 3.84 3.43
N ALA A 119 -9.27 2.64 3.19
CA ALA A 119 -9.50 1.65 4.23
C ALA A 119 -8.19 1.21 4.89
N GLU A 120 -7.15 0.97 4.08
CA GLU A 120 -5.83 0.59 4.57
C GLU A 120 -5.15 1.72 5.35
N LEU A 121 -5.24 2.96 4.88
CA LEU A 121 -4.71 4.11 5.60
C LEU A 121 -5.45 4.34 6.93
N LYS A 122 -6.77 4.13 6.97
CA LYS A 122 -7.56 4.21 8.21
C LYS A 122 -7.17 3.09 9.18
N ALA A 123 -7.04 1.83 8.71
CA ALA A 123 -6.61 0.71 9.53
C ALA A 123 -5.19 0.93 10.07
N LYS A 124 -4.25 1.36 9.22
CA LYS A 124 -2.88 1.71 9.64
C LYS A 124 -2.84 2.85 10.66
N ARG A 125 -3.72 3.84 10.54
CA ARG A 125 -3.82 4.92 11.53
C ARG A 125 -4.30 4.42 12.89
N LYS A 126 -5.18 3.42 12.93
CA LYS A 126 -5.65 2.81 14.18
C LYS A 126 -4.59 1.91 14.83
N THR A 127 -3.82 1.19 14.02
CA THR A 127 -2.80 0.24 14.48
C THR A 127 -1.41 0.87 14.60
N SER A 128 -1.13 1.95 13.87
CA SER A 128 0.16 2.62 13.93
C SER A 128 0.27 3.45 15.22
N LEU A 129 1.40 3.30 15.86
CA LEU A 129 1.80 4.13 16.99
C LEU A 129 2.23 5.51 16.48
N THR A 130 1.28 6.26 15.92
CA THR A 130 1.51 7.64 15.45
C THR A 130 0.58 8.61 16.16
N CYS A 131 1.09 9.79 16.43
CA CYS A 131 0.30 10.85 17.03
C CYS A 131 -0.80 11.33 16.05
N ARG A 132 -2.02 11.39 16.53
CA ARG A 132 -3.19 11.85 15.75
C ARG A 132 -3.12 13.33 15.33
N VAL A 133 -2.29 14.13 15.99
CA VAL A 133 -2.19 15.58 15.73
C VAL A 133 -0.93 15.91 14.92
N CYS A 134 0.25 15.50 15.39
CA CYS A 134 1.52 15.86 14.74
C CYS A 134 2.11 14.73 13.87
N THR A 135 1.43 13.60 13.76
CA THR A 135 1.85 12.41 12.97
C THR A 135 3.20 11.80 13.36
N ALA A 136 3.82 12.24 14.46
CA ALA A 136 5.06 11.69 14.96
C ALA A 136 4.90 10.23 15.38
N ALA A 137 5.91 9.40 15.10
CA ALA A 137 5.91 8.01 15.55
C ALA A 137 5.98 7.97 17.09
N LEU A 138 5.11 7.17 17.70
CA LEU A 138 5.02 7.00 19.15
C LEU A 138 5.54 5.61 19.54
N LYS A 139 6.07 5.52 20.75
CA LYS A 139 6.39 4.21 21.34
C LYS A 139 5.18 3.64 22.10
N PRO A 140 5.07 2.31 22.22
CA PRO A 140 3.94 1.66 22.91
C PRO A 140 3.73 2.15 24.36
N GLU A 141 4.82 2.48 25.03
CA GLU A 141 4.84 2.92 26.44
C GLU A 141 4.44 4.39 26.65
N TRP A 142 4.30 5.18 25.56
CA TRP A 142 3.94 6.59 25.68
C TRP A 142 2.42 6.77 25.76
N LEU A 143 1.96 7.39 26.83
CA LEU A 143 0.56 7.75 27.02
C LEU A 143 0.21 9.06 26.31
N ASP A 144 1.17 9.96 26.23
CA ASP A 144 1.05 11.24 25.56
C ASP A 144 2.14 11.38 24.49
N CYS A 145 1.84 12.17 23.48
CA CYS A 145 2.83 12.48 22.44
C CYS A 145 3.92 13.41 23.01
N PRO A 146 5.21 13.03 23.02
CA PRO A 146 6.27 13.88 23.58
C PRO A 146 6.54 15.12 22.73
N PHE A 147 6.03 15.20 21.52
CA PHE A 147 6.26 16.30 20.59
C PHE A 147 5.17 17.38 20.62
N CYS A 148 3.91 17.01 20.86
CA CYS A 148 2.78 17.95 20.89
C CYS A 148 1.88 17.78 22.11
N THR A 149 2.26 16.94 23.06
CA THR A 149 1.54 16.69 24.33
C THR A 149 0.09 16.20 24.17
N THR A 150 -0.30 15.76 22.97
CA THR A 150 -1.63 15.22 22.74
C THR A 150 -1.75 13.84 23.38
N PRO A 151 -2.81 13.57 24.20
CA PRO A 151 -3.08 12.26 24.75
C PRO A 151 -3.27 11.23 23.64
N ARG A 152 -2.72 10.04 23.80
CA ARG A 152 -2.83 8.94 22.84
C ARG A 152 -4.24 8.37 22.81
N PHE A 153 -4.88 8.30 23.96
CA PHE A 153 -6.24 7.80 24.12
C PHE A 153 -7.19 8.97 24.34
N GLU A 154 -8.37 8.89 23.76
CA GLU A 154 -9.44 9.83 24.12
C GLU A 154 -9.96 9.44 25.50
N GLU A 155 -10.01 10.40 26.40
CA GLU A 155 -10.82 10.23 27.60
C GLU A 155 -12.29 10.13 27.13
N VAL A 156 -12.90 8.95 27.34
CA VAL A 156 -14.33 8.79 27.17
C VAL A 156 -14.95 9.72 28.20
N PRO A 157 -15.75 10.73 27.80
CA PRO A 157 -16.43 11.56 28.78
C PRO A 157 -17.28 10.61 29.66
N SER A 158 -17.00 10.60 30.94
CA SER A 158 -17.85 9.95 31.93
C SER A 158 -19.18 10.70 31.90
N ASP A 159 -20.22 10.08 31.32
CA ASP A 159 -21.60 10.48 31.53
C ASP A 159 -21.95 10.23 33.01
N ASP A 160 -21.65 11.20 33.85
CA ASP A 160 -22.23 11.36 35.17
C ASP A 160 -23.46 12.27 35.05
N SER A 161 -24.62 11.65 34.95
CA SER A 161 -25.90 12.25 35.39
C SER A 161 -26.99 11.19 35.48
#